data_e06c13ef9d6588a2e80a433a35fe1247
#
_entry.id   e06c13ef9d6588a2e80a433a35fe1247
#
_cell.length_a   1.000
_cell.length_b   1.000
_cell.length_c   1.000
_cell.angle_alpha   90.00
_cell.angle_beta   90.00
_cell.angle_gamma   90.00
#
_symmetry.space_group_name_H-M   'P 1'
#
loop_
_entity.id
_entity.type
_entity.pdbx_description
1 polymer ?
#
loop_
_entity_poly.entity_id
_entity_poly.type
_entity_poly.pdbx_seq_one_letter_code
_entity_poly.pdbx_strand_id
1 'polypeptide(L)'
;MLIQELIHNIAVEHGGYSIFTGVGERSREGNALWNAMHESGVIDKTALVFGQMNEAPGVRMRVALTGLTMAEYFRDEEQRDVLLFIDNIFRFVQAGSEVSTLRGRMPSAVGYQPTLANEMGELQERSTSTKSVSITPVQAVDVPADDLTDPAPATTFTHLDATTVLSRKIAEQGLYPAVDPLESSSRILEEDIVGERHYRIARSVQASVQKYREVQDIIAILGMEELSDTDKVTVTRARKIQRFLAQPTFVAEKFTGLPGVYVPLEETLRGFEAILSG
;
A
#
# COMPACT_ATOMS: atom_id res chain seq x y z
N MET A 1 1.26 3.39 9.85
CA MET A 1 2.49 2.60 10.08
C MET A 1 3.19 2.23 8.77
N LEU A 2 2.58 1.50 7.80
CA LEU A 2 3.28 1.14 6.55
C LEU A 2 3.73 2.35 5.73
N ILE A 3 2.89 3.36 5.55
CA ILE A 3 3.28 4.62 4.87
C ILE A 3 4.45 5.30 5.59
N GLN A 4 4.43 5.34 6.92
CA GLN A 4 5.53 5.90 7.72
C GLN A 4 6.83 5.12 7.52
N GLU A 5 6.76 3.79 7.46
CA GLU A 5 7.92 2.94 7.18
C GLU A 5 8.47 3.20 5.77
N LEU A 6 7.59 3.33 4.77
CA LEU A 6 8.00 3.67 3.42
C LEU A 6 8.66 5.05 3.35
N ILE A 7 8.10 6.07 4.02
CA ILE A 7 8.69 7.41 4.08
C ILE A 7 10.07 7.34 4.74
N HIS A 8 10.19 6.63 5.85
CA HIS A 8 11.47 6.46 6.54
C HIS A 8 12.53 5.83 5.63
N ASN A 9 12.22 4.69 5.05
CA ASN A 9 13.16 3.95 4.20
C ASN A 9 13.55 4.74 2.95
N ILE A 10 12.62 5.41 2.30
CA ILE A 10 12.88 6.18 1.08
C ILE A 10 13.64 7.46 1.37
N ALA A 11 13.34 8.16 2.47
CA ALA A 11 14.08 9.36 2.84
C ALA A 11 15.53 9.06 3.20
N VAL A 12 15.80 7.91 3.81
CA VAL A 12 17.15 7.46 4.18
C VAL A 12 17.92 7.00 2.94
N GLU A 13 17.30 6.20 2.06
CA GLU A 13 17.99 5.53 0.95
C GLU A 13 18.05 6.39 -0.33
N HIS A 14 17.01 7.15 -0.66
CA HIS A 14 16.90 7.82 -1.97
C HIS A 14 17.00 9.34 -1.95
N GLY A 15 16.88 9.97 -0.79
CA GLY A 15 17.07 11.41 -0.66
C GLY A 15 16.08 12.30 -1.45
N GLY A 16 14.99 11.73 -1.98
CA GLY A 16 13.95 12.44 -2.71
C GLY A 16 13.02 13.26 -1.81
N TYR A 17 12.19 14.11 -2.44
CA TYR A 17 11.13 14.82 -1.74
C TYR A 17 9.89 13.94 -1.56
N SER A 18 9.28 14.06 -0.40
CA SER A 18 8.02 13.39 -0.08
C SER A 18 6.94 14.41 0.24
N ILE A 19 5.73 14.16 -0.23
CA ILE A 19 4.55 14.93 0.15
C ILE A 19 3.56 13.98 0.78
N PHE A 20 3.17 14.23 2.01
CA PHE A 20 2.13 13.49 2.67
C PHE A 20 0.84 14.30 2.69
N THR A 21 -0.22 13.72 2.18
CA THR A 21 -1.54 14.33 2.11
C THR A 21 -2.52 13.54 2.96
N GLY A 22 -2.88 14.08 4.12
CA GLY A 22 -3.87 13.51 5.03
C GLY A 22 -5.28 13.99 4.67
N VAL A 23 -6.09 13.10 4.10
CA VAL A 23 -7.43 13.40 3.63
C VAL A 23 -8.48 12.84 4.60
N GLY A 24 -9.13 13.72 5.36
CA GLY A 24 -10.19 13.33 6.28
C GLY A 24 -9.73 12.48 7.46
N GLU A 25 -8.44 12.54 7.81
CA GLU A 25 -7.85 11.80 8.91
C GLU A 25 -8.05 12.51 10.27
N ARG A 26 -7.79 11.81 11.35
CA ARG A 26 -7.90 12.37 12.71
C ARG A 26 -6.73 13.29 13.01
N SER A 27 -7.00 14.43 13.64
CA SER A 27 -5.97 15.40 14.04
C SER A 27 -4.86 14.79 14.90
N ARG A 28 -5.20 13.80 15.74
CA ARG A 28 -4.23 13.06 16.55
C ARG A 28 -3.24 12.27 15.69
N GLU A 29 -3.71 11.66 14.61
CA GLU A 29 -2.87 10.87 13.71
C GLU A 29 -1.93 11.77 12.91
N GLY A 30 -2.42 12.93 12.45
CA GLY A 30 -1.57 13.94 11.81
C GLY A 30 -0.48 14.48 12.74
N ASN A 31 -0.81 14.75 14.01
CA ASN A 31 0.18 15.18 15.00
C ASN A 31 1.20 14.08 15.34
N ALA A 32 0.74 12.83 15.46
CA ALA A 32 1.63 11.69 15.69
C ALA A 32 2.60 11.47 14.51
N LEU A 33 2.11 11.62 13.28
CA LEU A 33 2.93 11.54 12.07
C LEU A 33 3.99 12.66 12.03
N TRP A 34 3.59 13.90 12.32
CA TRP A 34 4.52 15.04 12.37
C TRP A 34 5.64 14.81 13.38
N ASN A 35 5.31 14.33 14.58
CA ASN A 35 6.31 14.00 15.61
C ASN A 35 7.24 12.88 15.15
N ALA A 36 6.69 11.81 14.57
CA ALA A 36 7.48 10.68 14.08
C ALA A 36 8.45 11.09 12.96
N MET A 37 8.06 11.99 12.07
CA MET A 37 8.93 12.53 11.01
C MET A 37 10.04 13.44 11.57
N HIS A 38 9.74 14.19 12.62
CA HIS A 38 10.74 14.97 13.34
C HIS A 38 11.77 14.06 14.03
N GLU A 39 11.32 13.05 14.74
CA GLU A 39 12.18 12.09 15.43
C GLU A 39 13.07 11.30 14.49
N SER A 40 12.58 10.96 13.30
CA SER A 40 13.33 10.24 12.27
C SER A 40 14.23 11.14 11.39
N GLY A 41 14.14 12.48 11.56
CA GLY A 41 14.95 13.44 10.79
C GLY A 41 14.58 13.59 9.32
N VAL A 42 13.41 13.11 8.90
CA VAL A 42 12.96 13.17 7.48
C VAL A 42 12.08 14.38 7.18
N ILE A 43 11.73 15.17 8.20
CA ILE A 43 10.80 16.30 8.07
C ILE A 43 11.31 17.38 7.10
N ASP A 44 12.61 17.60 7.01
CA ASP A 44 13.22 18.64 6.17
C ASP A 44 13.05 18.35 4.66
N LYS A 45 12.70 17.10 4.31
CA LYS A 45 12.44 16.66 2.92
C LYS A 45 10.99 16.28 2.68
N THR A 46 10.11 16.56 3.65
CA THR A 46 8.72 16.13 3.61
C THR A 46 7.79 17.32 3.80
N ALA A 47 6.89 17.55 2.84
CA ALA A 47 5.78 18.48 3.01
C ALA A 47 4.55 17.73 3.54
N LEU A 48 3.90 18.30 4.57
CA LEU A 48 2.69 17.74 5.18
C LEU A 48 1.49 18.61 4.87
N VAL A 49 0.47 18.04 4.25
CA VAL A 49 -0.76 18.73 3.85
C VAL A 49 -1.95 18.01 4.46
N PHE A 50 -2.66 18.64 5.38
CA PHE A 50 -3.76 18.02 6.11
C PHE A 50 -5.10 18.71 5.85
N GLY A 51 -6.13 17.91 5.55
CA GLY A 51 -7.53 18.30 5.64
C GLY A 51 -8.25 17.32 6.55
N GLN A 52 -8.36 17.68 7.84
CA GLN A 52 -8.80 16.75 8.88
C GLN A 52 -10.29 16.43 8.78
N MET A 53 -10.74 15.39 9.50
CA MET A 53 -12.12 14.89 9.43
C MET A 53 -13.18 15.89 9.92
N ASN A 54 -12.78 16.88 10.72
CA ASN A 54 -13.67 17.96 11.19
C ASN A 54 -13.80 19.10 10.19
N GLU A 55 -13.03 19.11 9.09
CA GLU A 55 -13.12 20.11 8.04
C GLU A 55 -14.36 19.89 7.16
N ALA A 56 -14.82 20.98 6.54
CA ALA A 56 -15.92 20.91 5.58
C ALA A 56 -15.60 19.97 4.41
N PRO A 57 -16.59 19.28 3.83
CA PRO A 57 -16.35 18.30 2.78
C PRO A 57 -15.62 18.86 1.56
N GLY A 58 -15.86 20.13 1.20
CA GLY A 58 -15.13 20.80 0.12
C GLY A 58 -13.63 20.96 0.41
N VAL A 59 -13.24 21.17 1.67
CA VAL A 59 -11.84 21.23 2.09
C VAL A 59 -11.20 19.85 2.00
N ARG A 60 -11.85 18.83 2.57
CA ARG A 60 -11.36 17.44 2.54
C ARG A 60 -11.17 16.91 1.11
N MET A 61 -12.06 17.28 0.19
CA MET A 61 -11.94 16.94 -1.22
C MET A 61 -10.76 17.66 -1.89
N ARG A 62 -10.48 18.93 -1.51
CA ARG A 62 -9.45 19.75 -2.15
C ARG A 62 -8.04 19.47 -1.64
N VAL A 63 -7.88 18.96 -0.43
CA VAL A 63 -6.55 18.73 0.17
C VAL A 63 -5.71 17.76 -0.65
N ALA A 64 -6.30 16.69 -1.21
CA ALA A 64 -5.60 15.74 -2.08
C ALA A 64 -5.04 16.44 -3.34
N LEU A 65 -5.84 17.29 -3.98
CA LEU A 65 -5.42 18.08 -5.13
C LEU A 65 -4.36 19.13 -4.77
N THR A 66 -4.41 19.67 -3.55
CA THR A 66 -3.38 20.60 -3.06
C THR A 66 -2.02 19.91 -2.95
N GLY A 67 -1.96 18.73 -2.31
CA GLY A 67 -0.73 17.95 -2.22
C GLY A 67 -0.20 17.54 -3.60
N LEU A 68 -1.09 17.14 -4.50
CA LEU A 68 -0.72 16.82 -5.89
C LEU A 68 -0.13 18.04 -6.62
N THR A 69 -0.72 19.23 -6.45
CA THR A 69 -0.18 20.46 -7.06
C THR A 69 1.21 20.81 -6.53
N MET A 70 1.47 20.57 -5.24
CA MET A 70 2.82 20.71 -4.69
C MET A 70 3.79 19.68 -5.28
N ALA A 71 3.33 18.44 -5.48
CA ALA A 71 4.14 17.41 -6.13
C ALA A 71 4.49 17.79 -7.58
N GLU A 72 3.52 18.31 -8.32
CA GLU A 72 3.75 18.82 -9.68
C GLU A 72 4.79 19.96 -9.73
N TYR A 73 4.76 20.88 -8.76
CA TYR A 73 5.76 21.93 -8.65
C TYR A 73 7.18 21.36 -8.49
N PHE A 74 7.39 20.44 -7.59
CA PHE A 74 8.70 19.81 -7.39
C PHE A 74 9.13 18.99 -8.61
N ARG A 75 8.20 18.31 -9.27
CA ARG A 75 8.47 17.57 -10.50
C ARG A 75 8.84 18.50 -11.66
N ASP A 76 8.03 19.52 -11.93
CA ASP A 76 8.10 20.31 -13.15
C ASP A 76 9.10 21.48 -13.06
N GLU A 77 9.12 22.19 -11.92
CA GLU A 77 9.97 23.36 -11.71
C GLU A 77 11.34 22.98 -11.12
N GLU A 78 11.35 22.09 -10.12
CA GLU A 78 12.60 21.69 -9.48
C GLU A 78 13.25 20.46 -10.12
N GLN A 79 12.59 19.81 -11.08
CA GLN A 79 13.06 18.63 -11.80
C GLN A 79 13.50 17.52 -10.82
N ARG A 80 12.65 17.19 -9.86
CA ARG A 80 12.90 16.19 -8.83
C ARG A 80 11.88 15.08 -8.86
N ASP A 81 12.33 13.85 -8.59
CA ASP A 81 11.43 12.75 -8.27
C ASP A 81 10.72 12.99 -6.96
N VAL A 82 9.41 12.78 -6.95
CA VAL A 82 8.55 13.07 -5.81
C VAL A 82 7.73 11.85 -5.44
N LEU A 83 7.68 11.56 -4.15
CA LEU A 83 6.75 10.59 -3.58
C LEU A 83 5.54 11.32 -3.03
N LEU A 84 4.36 10.96 -3.51
CA LEU A 84 3.10 11.51 -3.07
C LEU A 84 2.32 10.47 -2.26
N PHE A 85 2.25 10.66 -0.96
CA PHE A 85 1.43 9.83 -0.08
C PHE A 85 0.05 10.45 0.12
N ILE A 86 -1.00 9.66 -0.12
CA ILE A 86 -2.39 10.06 0.11
C ILE A 86 -3.02 9.10 1.12
N ASP A 87 -3.35 9.61 2.28
CA ASP A 87 -4.02 8.88 3.34
C ASP A 87 -5.27 9.65 3.76
N ASN A 88 -6.49 9.33 3.33
CA ASN A 88 -6.76 8.10 2.56
C ASN A 88 -7.66 8.46 1.36
N ILE A 89 -7.49 7.76 0.25
CA ILE A 89 -8.20 8.07 -1.00
C ILE A 89 -9.71 7.83 -0.89
N PHE A 90 -10.14 6.88 -0.05
CA PHE A 90 -11.55 6.63 0.21
C PHE A 90 -12.24 7.86 0.85
N ARG A 91 -11.53 8.60 1.71
CA ARG A 91 -12.04 9.84 2.32
C ARG A 91 -12.22 10.96 1.31
N PHE A 92 -11.38 10.99 0.27
CA PHE A 92 -11.57 11.89 -0.87
C PHE A 92 -12.90 11.59 -1.58
N VAL A 93 -13.20 10.32 -1.84
CA VAL A 93 -14.48 9.88 -2.44
C VAL A 93 -15.66 10.23 -1.55
N GLN A 94 -15.58 9.97 -0.25
CA GLN A 94 -16.64 10.34 0.71
C GLN A 94 -16.91 11.85 0.71
N ALA A 95 -15.87 12.66 0.72
CA ALA A 95 -16.01 14.13 0.66
C ALA A 95 -16.69 14.58 -0.65
N GLY A 96 -16.36 13.95 -1.78
CA GLY A 96 -17.02 14.17 -3.06
C GLY A 96 -18.52 13.81 -3.02
N SER A 97 -18.87 12.69 -2.37
CA SER A 97 -20.27 12.27 -2.17
C SER A 97 -21.06 13.28 -1.33
N GLU A 98 -20.47 13.74 -0.22
CA GLU A 98 -21.08 14.78 0.63
C GLU A 98 -21.32 16.09 -0.16
N VAL A 99 -20.32 16.55 -0.92
CA VAL A 99 -20.46 17.76 -1.78
C VAL A 99 -21.54 17.56 -2.83
N SER A 100 -21.63 16.40 -3.46
CA SER A 100 -22.66 16.07 -4.45
C SER A 100 -24.06 16.12 -3.84
N THR A 101 -24.23 15.58 -2.65
CA THR A 101 -25.49 15.59 -1.89
C THR A 101 -25.90 17.02 -1.53
N LEU A 102 -24.96 17.84 -1.04
CA LEU A 102 -25.20 19.26 -0.73
C LEU A 102 -25.62 20.06 -1.96
N ARG A 103 -25.21 19.65 -3.16
CA ARG A 103 -25.63 20.25 -4.45
C ARG A 103 -26.97 19.69 -4.97
N GLY A 104 -27.63 18.81 -4.23
CA GLY A 104 -28.90 18.19 -4.64
C GLY A 104 -28.79 17.25 -5.84
N ARG A 105 -27.60 16.70 -6.15
CA ARG A 105 -27.44 15.73 -7.23
C ARG A 105 -28.01 14.38 -6.82
N MET A 106 -28.67 13.71 -7.75
CA MET A 106 -29.16 12.34 -7.52
C MET A 106 -27.97 11.39 -7.38
N PRO A 107 -27.92 10.57 -6.33
CA PRO A 107 -26.84 9.61 -6.15
C PRO A 107 -26.87 8.50 -7.21
N SER A 108 -25.70 7.95 -7.52
CA SER A 108 -25.55 6.75 -8.31
C SER A 108 -25.59 5.48 -7.45
N ALA A 109 -25.09 4.35 -7.94
CA ALA A 109 -25.03 3.10 -7.21
C ALA A 109 -24.40 3.25 -5.82
N VAL A 110 -24.97 2.58 -4.83
CA VAL A 110 -24.52 2.55 -3.42
C VAL A 110 -24.46 3.93 -2.75
N GLY A 111 -25.11 4.94 -3.35
CA GLY A 111 -25.15 6.29 -2.78
C GLY A 111 -23.96 7.19 -3.14
N TYR A 112 -23.06 6.76 -4.02
CA TYR A 112 -21.94 7.57 -4.50
C TYR A 112 -22.38 8.65 -5.50
N GLN A 113 -21.53 9.68 -5.66
CA GLN A 113 -21.73 10.74 -6.65
C GLN A 113 -21.66 10.18 -8.09
N PRO A 114 -22.48 10.69 -9.03
CA PRO A 114 -22.42 10.28 -10.43
C PRO A 114 -21.10 10.69 -11.11
N THR A 115 -20.36 11.62 -10.53
CA THR A 115 -19.07 12.12 -11.01
C THR A 115 -17.85 11.39 -10.42
N LEU A 116 -18.05 10.28 -9.69
CA LEU A 116 -16.99 9.55 -8.99
C LEU A 116 -15.79 9.24 -9.90
N ALA A 117 -16.04 8.62 -11.05
CA ALA A 117 -14.97 8.22 -11.98
C ALA A 117 -14.21 9.43 -12.54
N ASN A 118 -14.92 10.55 -12.82
CA ASN A 118 -14.29 11.75 -13.34
C ASN A 118 -13.42 12.44 -12.28
N GLU A 119 -13.91 12.54 -11.04
CA GLU A 119 -13.16 13.12 -9.92
C GLU A 119 -11.93 12.31 -9.57
N MET A 120 -12.06 10.98 -9.58
CA MET A 120 -10.93 10.06 -9.37
C MET A 120 -9.93 10.17 -10.51
N GLY A 121 -10.40 10.15 -11.77
CA GLY A 121 -9.55 10.31 -12.95
C GLY A 121 -8.77 11.62 -12.93
N GLU A 122 -9.40 12.74 -12.58
CA GLU A 122 -8.72 14.04 -12.46
C GLU A 122 -7.56 14.01 -11.46
N LEU A 123 -7.71 13.32 -10.34
CA LEU A 123 -6.65 13.16 -9.35
C LEU A 123 -5.55 12.22 -9.84
N GLN A 124 -5.93 11.05 -10.36
CA GLN A 124 -4.99 9.97 -10.67
C GLN A 124 -4.15 10.26 -11.93
N GLU A 125 -4.76 10.77 -12.99
CA GLU A 125 -4.06 11.04 -14.26
C GLU A 125 -3.01 12.15 -14.18
N ARG A 126 -3.10 13.04 -13.18
CA ARG A 126 -2.07 14.06 -12.93
C ARG A 126 -0.83 13.50 -12.23
N SER A 127 -0.95 12.37 -11.54
CA SER A 127 0.15 11.66 -10.88
C SER A 127 0.95 10.86 -11.92
N THR A 128 1.67 11.54 -12.77
CA THR A 128 2.36 10.94 -13.91
C THR A 128 3.84 11.28 -13.98
N SER A 129 4.60 10.45 -14.69
CA SER A 129 6.01 10.68 -15.00
C SER A 129 6.16 11.60 -16.21
N THR A 130 7.20 12.42 -16.19
CA THR A 130 7.69 13.17 -17.36
C THR A 130 8.83 12.39 -18.02
N LYS A 131 9.53 13.01 -18.96
CA LYS A 131 10.68 12.37 -19.62
C LYS A 131 11.89 12.17 -18.70
N SER A 132 12.03 12.98 -17.66
CA SER A 132 13.22 13.02 -16.79
C SER A 132 12.94 12.68 -15.34
N VAL A 133 11.73 12.96 -14.84
CA VAL A 133 11.36 12.86 -13.43
C VAL A 133 9.92 12.36 -13.26
N SER A 134 9.58 11.89 -12.08
CA SER A 134 8.31 11.22 -11.80
C SER A 134 7.62 11.72 -10.54
N ILE A 135 6.29 11.58 -10.51
CA ILE A 135 5.52 11.51 -9.27
C ILE A 135 5.12 10.05 -9.08
N THR A 136 5.52 9.47 -7.95
CA THR A 136 5.11 8.12 -7.58
C THR A 136 4.08 8.22 -6.44
N PRO A 137 2.79 7.99 -6.71
CA PRO A 137 1.77 8.03 -5.68
C PRO A 137 1.74 6.71 -4.90
N VAL A 138 1.66 6.83 -3.57
CA VAL A 138 1.39 5.72 -2.64
C VAL A 138 0.11 6.07 -1.89
N GLN A 139 -0.93 5.30 -2.09
CA GLN A 139 -2.26 5.63 -1.64
C GLN A 139 -2.80 4.57 -0.69
N ALA A 140 -3.30 5.00 0.49
CA ALA A 140 -4.11 4.14 1.32
C ALA A 140 -5.54 4.13 0.78
N VAL A 141 -6.11 2.94 0.66
CA VAL A 141 -7.49 2.73 0.20
C VAL A 141 -8.24 1.91 1.25
N ASP A 142 -9.17 2.55 1.96
CA ASP A 142 -10.10 1.82 2.81
C ASP A 142 -11.11 1.07 1.94
N VAL A 143 -11.35 -0.18 2.27
CA VAL A 143 -12.30 -1.05 1.58
C VAL A 143 -13.49 -1.29 2.51
N PRO A 144 -14.67 -0.67 2.25
CA PRO A 144 -15.83 -0.85 3.08
C PRO A 144 -16.27 -2.31 3.17
N ALA A 145 -16.48 -2.80 4.39
CA ALA A 145 -16.90 -4.18 4.66
C ALA A 145 -16.02 -5.28 4.01
N ASP A 146 -14.76 -4.98 3.73
CA ASP A 146 -13.81 -5.84 3.00
C ASP A 146 -14.32 -6.22 1.56
N ASP A 147 -15.21 -5.39 0.98
CA ASP A 147 -15.79 -5.60 -0.36
C ASP A 147 -15.00 -4.82 -1.42
N LEU A 148 -14.10 -5.50 -2.11
CA LEU A 148 -13.32 -4.94 -3.21
C LEU A 148 -14.14 -4.53 -4.43
N THR A 149 -15.42 -4.96 -4.50
CA THR A 149 -16.35 -4.61 -5.59
C THR A 149 -17.14 -3.33 -5.35
N ASP A 150 -17.01 -2.73 -4.15
CA ASP A 150 -17.57 -1.42 -3.86
C ASP A 150 -17.07 -0.38 -4.89
N PRO A 151 -17.95 0.50 -5.42
CA PRO A 151 -17.58 1.45 -6.47
C PRO A 151 -16.37 2.33 -6.20
N ALA A 152 -16.11 2.69 -4.94
CA ALA A 152 -14.98 3.56 -4.60
C ALA A 152 -13.62 2.85 -4.74
N PRO A 153 -13.35 1.70 -4.07
CA PRO A 153 -12.12 0.96 -4.31
C PRO A 153 -12.04 0.42 -5.74
N ALA A 154 -13.12 -0.09 -6.32
CA ALA A 154 -13.13 -0.61 -7.68
C ALA A 154 -12.68 0.45 -8.70
N THR A 155 -13.21 1.69 -8.62
CA THR A 155 -12.78 2.80 -9.48
C THR A 155 -11.33 3.16 -9.24
N THR A 156 -10.88 3.19 -7.98
CA THR A 156 -9.49 3.49 -7.63
C THR A 156 -8.53 2.48 -8.25
N PHE A 157 -8.84 1.18 -8.13
CA PHE A 157 -7.98 0.09 -8.62
C PHE A 157 -7.74 0.13 -10.13
N THR A 158 -8.67 0.69 -10.92
CA THR A 158 -8.47 0.83 -12.37
C THR A 158 -7.28 1.73 -12.74
N HIS A 159 -6.87 2.63 -11.86
CA HIS A 159 -5.78 3.57 -12.07
C HIS A 159 -4.46 3.11 -11.44
N LEU A 160 -4.43 2.03 -10.66
CA LEU A 160 -3.24 1.60 -9.94
C LEU A 160 -2.37 0.66 -10.77
N ASP A 161 -1.06 0.84 -10.72
CA ASP A 161 -0.07 -0.04 -11.35
C ASP A 161 0.36 -1.18 -10.42
N ALA A 162 0.24 -0.99 -9.12
CA ALA A 162 0.52 -2.01 -8.13
C ALA A 162 -0.44 -1.90 -6.95
N THR A 163 -0.81 -3.04 -6.38
CA THR A 163 -1.66 -3.12 -5.19
C THR A 163 -0.99 -3.98 -4.12
N THR A 164 -1.00 -3.50 -2.89
CA THR A 164 -0.58 -4.27 -1.71
C THR A 164 -1.80 -4.45 -0.82
N VAL A 165 -2.30 -5.66 -0.76
CA VAL A 165 -3.53 -6.00 -0.01
C VAL A 165 -3.17 -6.49 1.38
N LEU A 166 -3.75 -5.85 2.40
CA LEU A 166 -3.62 -6.27 3.80
C LEU A 166 -4.77 -7.19 4.18
N SER A 167 -4.44 -8.33 4.78
CA SER A 167 -5.40 -9.37 5.13
C SER A 167 -5.59 -9.50 6.65
N ARG A 168 -6.84 -9.42 7.12
CA ARG A 168 -7.18 -9.69 8.53
C ARG A 168 -6.81 -11.12 8.95
N LYS A 169 -7.02 -12.10 8.07
CA LYS A 169 -6.68 -13.51 8.31
C LYS A 169 -5.18 -13.72 8.56
N ILE A 170 -4.33 -12.96 7.89
CA ILE A 170 -2.88 -13.00 8.10
C ILE A 170 -2.51 -12.29 9.40
N ALA A 171 -3.16 -11.16 9.71
CA ALA A 171 -2.97 -10.44 10.97
C ALA A 171 -3.37 -11.29 12.20
N GLU A 172 -4.46 -12.06 12.10
CA GLU A 172 -4.91 -12.99 13.13
C GLU A 172 -3.90 -14.11 13.43
N GLN A 173 -3.04 -14.45 12.46
CA GLN A 173 -1.94 -15.39 12.64
C GLN A 173 -0.70 -14.76 13.30
N GLY A 174 -0.76 -13.46 13.63
CA GLY A 174 0.36 -12.72 14.23
C GLY A 174 1.49 -12.41 13.24
N LEU A 175 1.23 -12.46 11.93
CA LEU A 175 2.20 -12.14 10.89
C LEU A 175 2.07 -10.67 10.46
N TYR A 176 3.13 -9.90 10.62
CA TYR A 176 3.18 -8.47 10.29
C TYR A 176 4.44 -8.13 9.50
N PRO A 177 4.33 -7.24 8.46
CA PRO A 177 3.10 -6.68 7.92
C PRO A 177 2.19 -7.78 7.34
N ALA A 178 0.88 -7.62 7.54
CA ALA A 178 -0.13 -8.64 7.17
C ALA A 178 -0.48 -8.57 5.67
N VAL A 179 0.52 -8.59 4.81
CA VAL A 179 0.37 -8.52 3.34
C VAL A 179 -0.01 -9.88 2.78
N ASP A 180 -1.07 -9.92 1.97
CA ASP A 180 -1.45 -11.11 1.22
C ASP A 180 -0.74 -11.14 -0.13
N PRO A 181 0.24 -12.03 -0.35
CA PRO A 181 1.02 -12.11 -1.59
C PRO A 181 0.21 -12.65 -2.79
N LEU A 182 -0.96 -13.25 -2.54
CA LEU A 182 -1.83 -13.78 -3.60
C LEU A 182 -2.80 -12.74 -4.12
N GLU A 183 -3.29 -11.86 -3.24
CA GLU A 183 -4.20 -10.77 -3.61
C GLU A 183 -3.46 -9.49 -4.04
N SER A 184 -2.17 -9.41 -3.73
CA SER A 184 -1.32 -8.29 -4.13
C SER A 184 -0.78 -8.48 -5.55
N SER A 185 -0.67 -7.39 -6.30
CA SER A 185 -0.24 -7.43 -7.70
C SER A 185 0.65 -6.24 -8.07
N SER A 186 1.42 -6.40 -9.15
CA SER A 186 2.20 -5.32 -9.74
C SER A 186 2.32 -5.54 -11.25
N ARG A 187 2.06 -4.50 -12.04
CA ARG A 187 2.22 -4.53 -13.51
C ARG A 187 3.67 -4.70 -13.96
N ILE A 188 4.62 -4.23 -13.14
CA ILE A 188 6.05 -4.37 -13.47
C ILE A 188 6.61 -5.76 -13.14
N LEU A 189 5.83 -6.67 -12.55
CA LEU A 189 6.25 -8.04 -12.31
C LEU A 189 6.13 -8.87 -13.60
N GLU A 190 6.94 -8.50 -14.58
CA GLU A 190 7.10 -9.17 -15.86
C GLU A 190 8.58 -9.49 -16.09
N GLU A 191 8.85 -10.61 -16.79
CA GLU A 191 10.20 -11.10 -16.99
C GLU A 191 11.13 -10.09 -17.66
N ASP A 192 10.59 -9.37 -18.65
CA ASP A 192 11.31 -8.34 -19.42
C ASP A 192 11.67 -7.09 -18.59
N ILE A 193 10.97 -6.87 -17.45
CA ILE A 193 11.15 -5.68 -16.61
C ILE A 193 12.03 -6.02 -15.39
N VAL A 194 11.65 -7.04 -14.63
CA VAL A 194 12.34 -7.39 -13.38
C VAL A 194 13.44 -8.43 -13.57
N GLY A 195 13.53 -9.04 -14.74
CA GLY A 195 14.46 -10.11 -15.09
C GLY A 195 13.93 -11.50 -14.72
N GLU A 196 14.40 -12.51 -15.47
CA GLU A 196 13.98 -13.92 -15.35
C GLU A 196 14.07 -14.45 -13.91
N ARG A 197 15.17 -14.17 -13.22
CA ARG A 197 15.41 -14.66 -11.85
C ARG A 197 14.35 -14.16 -10.88
N HIS A 198 14.10 -12.85 -10.84
CA HIS A 198 13.11 -12.22 -9.95
C HIS A 198 11.70 -12.74 -10.27
N TYR A 199 11.33 -12.74 -11.54
CA TYR A 199 10.02 -13.21 -11.99
C TYR A 199 9.77 -14.66 -11.59
N ARG A 200 10.71 -15.57 -11.86
CA ARG A 200 10.61 -16.98 -11.52
C ARG A 200 10.47 -17.21 -10.01
N ILE A 201 11.27 -16.52 -9.19
CA ILE A 201 11.18 -16.60 -7.72
C ILE A 201 9.81 -16.17 -7.25
N ALA A 202 9.32 -14.99 -7.70
CA ALA A 202 8.02 -14.46 -7.31
C ALA A 202 6.87 -15.44 -7.66
N ARG A 203 6.87 -16.00 -8.85
CA ARG A 203 5.87 -17.00 -9.28
C ARG A 203 5.95 -18.29 -8.46
N SER A 204 7.15 -18.76 -8.13
CA SER A 204 7.34 -19.95 -7.30
C SER A 204 6.86 -19.74 -5.86
N VAL A 205 7.08 -18.54 -5.31
CA VAL A 205 6.56 -18.13 -3.98
C VAL A 205 5.04 -18.13 -4.01
N GLN A 206 4.42 -17.45 -4.99
CA GLN A 206 2.97 -17.43 -5.14
C GLN A 206 2.36 -18.83 -5.27
N ALA A 207 2.94 -19.68 -6.11
CA ALA A 207 2.50 -21.06 -6.28
C ALA A 207 2.57 -21.88 -4.98
N SER A 208 3.65 -21.72 -4.20
CA SER A 208 3.82 -22.40 -2.90
C SER A 208 2.76 -21.93 -1.87
N VAL A 209 2.51 -20.65 -1.79
CA VAL A 209 1.49 -20.08 -0.88
C VAL A 209 0.07 -20.46 -1.34
N GLN A 210 -0.19 -20.46 -2.64
CA GLN A 210 -1.48 -20.89 -3.19
C GLN A 210 -1.76 -22.37 -2.87
N LYS A 211 -0.77 -23.24 -3.09
CA LYS A 211 -0.91 -24.66 -2.76
C LYS A 211 -1.14 -24.89 -1.26
N TYR A 212 -0.46 -24.11 -0.41
CA TYR A 212 -0.71 -24.17 1.02
C TYR A 212 -2.14 -23.75 1.38
N ARG A 213 -2.68 -22.69 0.77
CA ARG A 213 -4.07 -22.25 0.96
C ARG A 213 -5.06 -23.36 0.60
N GLU A 214 -4.83 -24.11 -0.50
CA GLU A 214 -5.69 -25.22 -0.94
C GLU A 214 -5.73 -26.40 0.05
N VAL A 215 -4.60 -26.71 0.70
CA VAL A 215 -4.52 -27.83 1.64
C VAL A 215 -4.79 -27.44 3.10
N GLN A 216 -4.96 -26.14 3.37
CA GLN A 216 -5.11 -25.63 4.73
C GLN A 216 -6.36 -26.19 5.42
N ASP A 217 -7.48 -26.32 4.70
CA ASP A 217 -8.72 -26.89 5.24
C ASP A 217 -8.57 -28.39 5.53
N ILE A 218 -7.83 -29.09 4.67
CA ILE A 218 -7.50 -30.52 4.89
C ILE A 218 -6.68 -30.69 6.15
N ILE A 219 -5.67 -29.84 6.34
CA ILE A 219 -4.81 -29.85 7.54
C ILE A 219 -5.64 -29.58 8.81
N ALA A 220 -6.59 -28.65 8.75
CA ALA A 220 -7.42 -28.29 9.88
C ALA A 220 -8.36 -29.43 10.32
N ILE A 221 -8.83 -30.25 9.38
CA ILE A 221 -9.81 -31.32 9.63
C ILE A 221 -9.09 -32.65 9.91
N LEU A 222 -8.11 -33.02 9.11
CA LEU A 222 -7.48 -34.36 9.11
C LEU A 222 -6.07 -34.38 9.73
N GLY A 223 -5.44 -33.21 9.88
CA GLY A 223 -4.06 -33.11 10.37
C GLY A 223 -3.01 -33.20 9.25
N MET A 224 -1.76 -32.90 9.61
CA MET A 224 -0.61 -32.91 8.70
C MET A 224 -0.23 -34.32 8.22
N GLU A 225 -0.54 -35.35 9.00
CA GLU A 225 -0.10 -36.72 8.73
C GLU A 225 -0.76 -37.32 7.48
N GLU A 226 -1.99 -36.90 7.19
CA GLU A 226 -2.77 -37.35 6.02
C GLU A 226 -2.33 -36.74 4.68
N LEU A 227 -1.43 -35.75 4.73
CA LEU A 227 -0.89 -35.14 3.51
C LEU A 227 0.15 -36.06 2.85
N SER A 228 0.23 -35.98 1.52
CA SER A 228 1.34 -36.58 0.76
C SER A 228 2.68 -35.98 1.18
N ASP A 229 3.77 -36.68 1.03
CA ASP A 229 5.11 -36.19 1.36
C ASP A 229 5.47 -34.91 0.57
N THR A 230 5.01 -34.81 -0.68
CA THR A 230 5.16 -33.63 -1.51
C THR A 230 4.40 -32.42 -0.96
N ASP A 231 3.18 -32.64 -0.47
CA ASP A 231 2.38 -31.58 0.15
C ASP A 231 2.96 -31.15 1.49
N LYS A 232 3.48 -32.06 2.31
CA LYS A 232 4.19 -31.76 3.57
C LYS A 232 5.39 -30.84 3.34
N VAL A 233 6.19 -31.09 2.31
CA VAL A 233 7.30 -30.22 1.91
C VAL A 233 6.80 -28.85 1.50
N THR A 234 5.77 -28.80 0.65
CA THR A 234 5.17 -27.53 0.19
C THR A 234 4.60 -26.70 1.35
N VAL A 235 3.90 -27.33 2.29
CA VAL A 235 3.38 -26.66 3.49
C VAL A 235 4.52 -26.09 4.35
N THR A 236 5.58 -26.86 4.52
CA THR A 236 6.76 -26.42 5.29
C THR A 236 7.43 -25.20 4.63
N ARG A 237 7.60 -25.24 3.31
CA ARG A 237 8.11 -24.09 2.54
C ARG A 237 7.22 -22.87 2.63
N ALA A 238 5.91 -23.03 2.45
CA ALA A 238 4.96 -21.95 2.54
C ALA A 238 4.96 -21.26 3.92
N ARG A 239 5.05 -22.02 4.99
CA ARG A 239 5.20 -21.49 6.35
C ARG A 239 6.51 -20.70 6.55
N LYS A 240 7.61 -21.19 5.98
CA LYS A 240 8.89 -20.44 5.98
C LYS A 240 8.76 -19.15 5.17
N ILE A 241 8.11 -19.18 3.98
CA ILE A 241 7.83 -18.02 3.15
C ILE A 241 7.02 -16.98 3.92
N GLN A 242 5.92 -17.39 4.56
CA GLN A 242 5.08 -16.47 5.35
C GLN A 242 5.85 -15.80 6.49
N ARG A 243 6.71 -16.54 7.20
CA ARG A 243 7.59 -15.97 8.23
C ARG A 243 8.65 -15.05 7.66
N PHE A 244 9.19 -15.35 6.49
CA PHE A 244 10.18 -14.52 5.84
C PHE A 244 9.58 -13.22 5.31
N LEU A 245 8.30 -13.21 4.91
CA LEU A 245 7.54 -12.01 4.56
C LEU A 245 7.19 -11.14 5.79
N ALA A 246 7.16 -11.73 6.98
CA ALA A 246 6.88 -11.02 8.22
C ALA A 246 8.18 -10.43 8.78
N GLN A 247 8.35 -9.11 8.64
CA GLN A 247 9.56 -8.39 9.03
C GLN A 247 9.25 -7.33 10.09
N PRO A 248 10.11 -7.16 11.12
CA PRO A 248 9.98 -6.04 12.04
C PRO A 248 10.28 -4.72 11.32
N THR A 249 9.42 -3.73 11.52
CA THR A 249 9.56 -2.40 10.93
C THR A 249 10.17 -1.41 11.92
N PHE A 250 10.91 -0.39 11.44
CA PHE A 250 11.52 0.65 12.29
C PHE A 250 10.45 1.42 13.07
N VAL A 251 9.32 1.73 12.42
CA VAL A 251 8.22 2.46 13.05
C VAL A 251 7.56 1.66 14.19
N ALA A 252 7.63 0.32 14.16
CA ALA A 252 7.05 -0.54 15.19
C ALA A 252 8.00 -0.85 16.36
N GLU A 253 9.28 -0.50 16.31
CA GLU A 253 10.28 -0.82 17.36
C GLU A 253 9.82 -0.47 18.76
N LYS A 254 9.25 0.72 18.93
CA LYS A 254 8.76 1.21 20.24
C LYS A 254 7.62 0.37 20.81
N PHE A 255 6.90 -0.37 19.96
CA PHE A 255 5.75 -1.19 20.35
C PHE A 255 6.09 -2.67 20.48
N THR A 256 6.97 -3.17 19.62
CA THR A 256 7.35 -4.58 19.55
C THR A 256 8.58 -4.92 20.38
N GLY A 257 9.43 -3.92 20.66
CA GLY A 257 10.74 -4.12 21.27
C GLY A 257 11.75 -4.84 20.35
N LEU A 258 11.41 -5.04 19.08
CA LEU A 258 12.28 -5.65 18.08
C LEU A 258 12.86 -4.56 17.17
N PRO A 259 14.18 -4.56 16.91
CA PRO A 259 14.77 -3.60 15.99
C PRO A 259 14.22 -3.80 14.58
N GLY A 260 13.94 -2.69 13.88
CA GLY A 260 13.51 -2.71 12.49
C GLY A 260 14.61 -3.27 11.58
N VAL A 261 14.21 -3.87 10.49
CA VAL A 261 15.12 -4.48 9.52
C VAL A 261 14.76 -4.02 8.12
N TYR A 262 15.74 -3.48 7.42
CA TYR A 262 15.67 -3.24 5.98
C TYR A 262 16.39 -4.36 5.23
N VAL A 263 15.70 -5.06 4.35
CA VAL A 263 16.29 -6.14 3.55
C VAL A 263 16.35 -5.69 2.08
N PRO A 264 17.54 -5.49 1.51
CA PRO A 264 17.70 -5.15 0.10
C PRO A 264 17.07 -6.22 -0.81
N LEU A 265 16.64 -5.81 -2.02
CA LEU A 265 15.98 -6.71 -2.98
C LEU A 265 16.80 -7.97 -3.29
N GLU A 266 18.11 -7.84 -3.49
CA GLU A 266 18.99 -8.98 -3.79
C GLU A 266 19.03 -10.00 -2.64
N GLU A 267 19.08 -9.52 -1.38
CA GLU A 267 19.02 -10.38 -0.21
C GLU A 267 17.64 -11.05 -0.06
N THR A 268 16.59 -10.33 -0.40
CA THR A 268 15.22 -10.86 -0.43
C THR A 268 15.12 -12.02 -1.44
N LEU A 269 15.62 -11.82 -2.67
CA LEU A 269 15.63 -12.87 -3.70
C LEU A 269 16.44 -14.07 -3.25
N ARG A 270 17.63 -13.85 -2.69
CA ARG A 270 18.50 -14.91 -2.17
C ARG A 270 17.86 -15.71 -1.05
N GLY A 271 17.14 -15.01 -0.15
CA GLY A 271 16.40 -15.67 0.94
C GLY A 271 15.26 -16.54 0.43
N PHE A 272 14.48 -16.08 -0.53
CA PHE A 272 13.45 -16.90 -1.16
C PHE A 272 14.01 -18.09 -1.93
N GLU A 273 15.10 -17.92 -2.67
CA GLU A 273 15.78 -19.04 -3.36
C GLU A 273 16.21 -20.13 -2.37
N ALA A 274 16.80 -19.74 -1.24
CA ALA A 274 17.19 -20.67 -0.20
C ALA A 274 16.00 -21.44 0.39
N ILE A 275 14.85 -20.78 0.59
CA ILE A 275 13.64 -21.44 1.08
C ILE A 275 13.03 -22.37 0.03
N LEU A 276 13.05 -21.98 -1.24
CA LEU A 276 12.47 -22.77 -2.34
C LEU A 276 13.33 -24.00 -2.69
N SER A 277 14.64 -23.94 -2.49
CA SER A 277 15.58 -25.04 -2.77
C SER A 277 15.69 -26.07 -1.64
N GLY A 278 15.43 -25.68 -0.40
CA GLY A 278 15.56 -26.52 0.80
C GLY A 278 14.29 -26.78 1.53
#